data_3d07a6d8714d7fc0fb6632730215aa72
#
_entry.id   3d07a6d8714d7fc0fb6632730215aa72
#
_cell.length_a   1.000
_cell.length_b   1.000
_cell.length_c   1.000
_cell.angle_alpha   90.00
_cell.angle_beta   90.00
_cell.angle_gamma   90.00
#
_symmetry.space_group_name_H-M   'P 1'
#
loop_
_entity.id
_entity.type
_entity.pdbx_description
1 polymer ?
#
loop_
_entity_poly.entity_id
_entity_poly.type
_entity_poly.pdbx_seq_one_letter_code
_entity_poly.pdbx_strand_id
1 'polypeptide(L)'
;MIYDISLPISESLPVYPGDPSVTVDVISDVSSGAPYTLTRISMGSHTGTHVDAPLHLLADGDTVDNLPIDLLMGPCYLASADIDMPISIQELDSLAVPPETTRLLLRTRNAKGYLTQDAASRLVETGVKLVGIDSPSVDTPGSPDLPVHRVMLEAEVIIVENLALDAVNPGGYLLVCLPLRIAGCDGAPARAVLMDSIADLMDQASHG
;
A
#
# COMPACT_ATOMS: atom_id res chain seq x y z
N MET A 1 11.29 -16.78 -2.03
CA MET A 1 11.37 -15.84 -3.18
C MET A 1 11.05 -14.43 -2.71
N ILE A 2 11.50 -13.38 -3.44
CA ILE A 2 11.14 -11.98 -3.12
C ILE A 2 10.32 -11.45 -4.29
N TYR A 3 9.18 -10.86 -3.99
CA TYR A 3 8.27 -10.24 -4.95
C TYR A 3 8.26 -8.74 -4.72
N ASP A 4 8.63 -7.96 -5.72
CA ASP A 4 8.40 -6.52 -5.71
C ASP A 4 6.94 -6.25 -6.08
N ILE A 5 6.21 -5.71 -5.13
CA ILE A 5 4.79 -5.40 -5.29
C ILE A 5 4.53 -3.89 -5.36
N SER A 6 5.53 -3.14 -5.86
CA SER A 6 5.43 -1.68 -6.01
C SER A 6 5.23 -1.30 -7.47
N LEU A 7 4.40 -0.29 -7.73
CA LEU A 7 4.31 0.34 -9.04
C LEU A 7 5.55 1.22 -9.30
N PRO A 8 6.14 1.21 -10.51
CA PRO A 8 7.20 2.15 -10.86
C PRO A 8 6.63 3.56 -10.98
N ILE A 9 7.27 4.52 -10.29
CA ILE A 9 6.91 5.94 -10.40
C ILE A 9 7.50 6.52 -11.67
N SER A 10 6.66 7.07 -12.53
CA SER A 10 7.03 7.71 -13.79
C SER A 10 6.06 8.85 -14.12
N GLU A 11 6.44 9.73 -15.05
CA GLU A 11 5.57 10.83 -15.51
C GLU A 11 4.27 10.34 -16.19
N SER A 12 4.24 9.08 -16.65
CA SER A 12 3.06 8.45 -17.22
C SER A 12 2.20 7.70 -16.20
N LEU A 13 2.61 7.64 -14.93
CA LEU A 13 1.84 6.98 -13.89
C LEU A 13 0.53 7.74 -13.65
N PRO A 14 -0.63 7.07 -13.75
CA PRO A 14 -1.90 7.67 -13.37
C PRO A 14 -1.89 8.12 -11.91
N VAL A 15 -2.36 9.34 -11.66
CA VAL A 15 -2.58 9.88 -10.31
C VAL A 15 -4.07 10.01 -10.05
N TYR A 16 -4.46 10.10 -8.77
CA TYR A 16 -5.86 10.33 -8.42
C TYR A 16 -6.34 11.67 -9.01
N PRO A 17 -7.61 11.76 -9.48
CA PRO A 17 -8.13 13.00 -10.07
C PRO A 17 -8.04 14.19 -9.12
N GLY A 18 -7.26 15.19 -9.49
CA GLY A 18 -7.00 16.39 -8.68
C GLY A 18 -5.61 16.44 -8.05
N ASP A 19 -4.92 15.31 -7.99
CA ASP A 19 -3.56 15.27 -7.44
C ASP A 19 -2.51 15.80 -8.44
N PRO A 20 -1.37 16.29 -7.94
CA PRO A 20 -0.29 16.75 -8.79
C PRO A 20 0.30 15.59 -9.59
N SER A 21 0.54 15.78 -10.87
CA SER A 21 1.24 14.84 -11.74
C SER A 21 2.70 14.66 -11.32
N VAL A 22 3.26 13.49 -11.64
CA VAL A 22 4.70 13.24 -11.44
C VAL A 22 5.51 14.03 -12.47
N THR A 23 6.57 14.72 -12.02
CA THR A 23 7.60 15.27 -12.90
C THR A 23 8.98 14.78 -12.49
N VAL A 24 9.82 14.49 -13.50
CA VAL A 24 11.19 13.97 -13.33
C VAL A 24 12.13 14.80 -14.17
N ASP A 25 12.69 15.84 -13.56
CA ASP A 25 13.54 16.82 -14.25
C ASP A 25 15.03 16.51 -14.06
N VAL A 26 15.75 16.25 -15.13
CA VAL A 26 17.22 16.12 -15.08
C VAL A 26 17.84 17.50 -14.92
N ILE A 27 18.40 17.78 -13.74
CA ILE A 27 19.04 19.07 -13.40
C ILE A 27 20.50 19.11 -13.87
N SER A 28 21.19 17.95 -13.81
CA SER A 28 22.58 17.77 -14.21
C SER A 28 22.72 16.38 -14.84
N ASP A 29 23.56 16.25 -15.89
CA ASP A 29 23.72 15.00 -16.62
C ASP A 29 25.18 14.76 -17.03
N VAL A 30 25.71 13.59 -16.63
CA VAL A 30 27.08 13.18 -17.03
C VAL A 30 27.24 13.02 -18.54
N SER A 31 26.18 12.66 -19.26
CA SER A 31 26.20 12.51 -20.72
C SER A 31 26.40 13.86 -21.44
N SER A 32 26.07 14.99 -20.77
CA SER A 32 26.31 16.34 -21.23
C SER A 32 27.63 16.96 -20.72
N GLY A 33 28.48 16.14 -20.06
CA GLY A 33 29.78 16.56 -19.53
C GLY A 33 29.74 17.10 -18.10
N ALA A 34 28.61 17.00 -17.40
CA ALA A 34 28.55 17.37 -15.99
C ALA A 34 29.26 16.31 -15.09
N PRO A 35 29.77 16.71 -13.91
CA PRO A 35 30.49 15.78 -13.02
C PRO A 35 29.62 14.69 -12.38
N TYR A 36 28.29 14.87 -12.39
CA TYR A 36 27.31 13.91 -11.84
C TYR A 36 25.94 14.09 -12.52
N THR A 37 25.10 13.08 -12.42
CA THR A 37 23.68 13.19 -12.78
C THR A 37 22.85 13.48 -11.52
N LEU A 38 21.99 14.49 -11.60
CA LEU A 38 21.05 14.89 -10.55
C LEU A 38 19.66 15.06 -11.15
N THR A 39 18.68 14.43 -10.51
CA THR A 39 17.28 14.52 -10.92
C THR A 39 16.45 15.12 -9.80
N ARG A 40 15.58 16.06 -10.13
CA ARG A 40 14.52 16.54 -9.27
C ARG A 40 13.26 15.77 -9.54
N ILE A 41 12.59 15.29 -8.47
CA ILE A 41 11.31 14.61 -8.53
C ILE A 41 10.28 15.47 -7.81
N SER A 42 9.13 15.69 -8.44
CA SER A 42 7.97 16.34 -7.82
C SER A 42 6.75 15.46 -8.02
N MET A 43 6.00 15.18 -6.94
CA MET A 43 4.84 14.31 -6.94
C MET A 43 4.00 14.54 -5.68
N GLY A 44 2.77 14.02 -5.66
CA GLY A 44 1.95 13.95 -4.45
C GLY A 44 2.44 12.89 -3.47
N SER A 45 2.07 13.03 -2.20
CA SER A 45 2.34 12.03 -1.15
C SER A 45 1.69 10.67 -1.45
N HIS A 46 0.53 10.67 -2.13
CA HIS A 46 -0.24 9.47 -2.49
C HIS A 46 0.05 8.99 -3.94
N THR A 47 1.30 9.13 -4.40
CA THR A 47 1.70 8.74 -5.75
C THR A 47 2.19 7.30 -5.81
N GLY A 48 1.63 6.50 -6.73
CA GLY A 48 2.01 5.11 -6.95
C GLY A 48 1.68 4.23 -5.74
N THR A 49 2.50 3.22 -5.48
CA THR A 49 2.38 2.44 -4.24
C THR A 49 2.79 3.32 -3.06
N HIS A 50 1.88 3.54 -2.12
CA HIS A 50 2.07 4.46 -1.01
C HIS A 50 1.40 3.99 0.27
N VAL A 51 1.74 4.63 1.37
CA VAL A 51 1.17 4.42 2.71
C VAL A 51 0.45 5.69 3.13
N ASP A 52 -0.78 5.55 3.62
CA ASP A 52 -1.53 6.64 4.25
C ASP A 52 -1.32 6.61 5.76
N ALA A 53 -1.05 7.78 6.30
CA ALA A 53 -1.00 8.00 7.75
C ALA A 53 -2.33 8.61 8.25
N PRO A 54 -2.64 8.52 9.55
CA PRO A 54 -3.84 9.13 10.14
C PRO A 54 -4.04 10.61 9.79
N LEU A 55 -2.95 11.38 9.65
CA LEU A 55 -3.00 12.80 9.25
C LEU A 55 -3.70 13.03 7.90
N HIS A 56 -3.78 12.02 7.03
CA HIS A 56 -4.47 12.14 5.74
C HIS A 56 -5.93 12.60 5.88
N LEU A 57 -6.64 12.17 6.94
CA LEU A 57 -8.02 12.58 7.22
C LEU A 57 -8.24 13.20 8.60
N LEU A 58 -7.31 13.03 9.53
CA LEU A 58 -7.45 13.44 10.92
C LEU A 58 -6.47 14.58 11.21
N ALA A 59 -6.99 15.78 11.50
CA ALA A 59 -6.15 16.97 11.69
C ALA A 59 -5.08 16.82 12.79
N ASP A 60 -5.36 16.01 13.81
CA ASP A 60 -4.45 15.70 14.91
C ASP A 60 -3.90 14.26 14.79
N GLY A 61 -3.99 13.64 13.61
CA GLY A 61 -3.52 12.28 13.33
C GLY A 61 -2.00 12.19 13.25
N ASP A 62 -1.48 11.00 13.49
CA ASP A 62 -0.05 10.73 13.33
C ASP A 62 0.40 10.92 11.87
N THR A 63 1.63 11.39 11.72
CA THR A 63 2.29 11.59 10.42
C THR A 63 3.03 10.33 9.97
N VAL A 64 3.32 10.23 8.68
CA VAL A 64 3.96 9.03 8.09
C VAL A 64 5.33 8.71 8.72
N ASP A 65 6.08 9.71 9.17
CA ASP A 65 7.39 9.54 9.82
C ASP A 65 7.29 9.06 11.27
N ASN A 66 6.08 9.09 11.86
CA ASN A 66 5.79 8.60 13.21
C ASN A 66 5.09 7.22 13.23
N LEU A 67 4.72 6.67 12.07
CA LEU A 67 4.09 5.35 12.01
C LEU A 67 4.99 4.28 12.63
N PRO A 68 4.44 3.36 13.46
CA PRO A 68 5.19 2.26 14.05
C PRO A 68 5.76 1.32 12.98
N ILE A 69 7.08 1.14 12.94
CA ILE A 69 7.76 0.32 11.92
C ILE A 69 7.31 -1.15 11.99
N ASP A 70 7.01 -1.65 13.17
CA ASP A 70 6.53 -3.01 13.40
C ASP A 70 5.13 -3.26 12.80
N LEU A 71 4.35 -2.21 12.49
CA LEU A 71 3.12 -2.34 11.71
C LEU A 71 3.40 -2.40 10.20
N LEU A 72 4.47 -1.76 9.74
CA LEU A 72 4.84 -1.65 8.31
C LEU A 72 5.60 -2.87 7.79
N MET A 73 6.01 -3.78 8.68
CA MET A 73 6.70 -5.01 8.31
C MET A 73 6.31 -6.17 9.24
N GLY A 74 6.24 -7.38 8.67
CA GLY A 74 5.92 -8.58 9.43
C GLY A 74 5.04 -9.56 8.66
N PRO A 75 4.58 -10.64 9.31
CA PRO A 75 3.69 -11.61 8.68
C PRO A 75 2.43 -10.94 8.15
N CYS A 76 2.02 -11.29 6.92
CA CYS A 76 0.82 -10.82 6.27
C CYS A 76 0.12 -11.97 5.53
N TYR A 77 -1.13 -11.75 5.19
CA TYR A 77 -1.90 -12.65 4.34
C TYR A 77 -2.37 -11.91 3.09
N LEU A 78 -2.08 -12.47 1.91
CA LEU A 78 -2.61 -12.00 0.63
C LEU A 78 -3.86 -12.81 0.29
N ALA A 79 -5.00 -12.15 0.24
CA ALA A 79 -6.25 -12.72 -0.22
C ALA A 79 -6.59 -12.23 -1.64
N SER A 80 -7.27 -13.06 -2.43
CA SER A 80 -7.76 -12.68 -3.75
C SER A 80 -9.26 -12.52 -3.72
N ALA A 81 -9.72 -11.29 -3.79
CA ALA A 81 -11.10 -10.93 -4.06
C ALA A 81 -11.26 -10.74 -5.57
N ASP A 82 -11.49 -11.84 -6.30
CA ASP A 82 -11.61 -11.81 -7.79
C ASP A 82 -12.96 -11.24 -8.24
N ILE A 83 -13.25 -10.02 -7.81
CA ILE A 83 -14.49 -9.28 -8.07
C ILE A 83 -14.20 -7.86 -8.56
N ASP A 84 -15.08 -7.36 -9.46
CA ASP A 84 -15.07 -5.96 -9.95
C ASP A 84 -16.05 -5.07 -9.14
N MET A 85 -16.42 -5.48 -7.94
CA MET A 85 -17.47 -4.92 -7.10
C MET A 85 -16.89 -4.52 -5.73
N PRO A 86 -17.62 -3.74 -4.93
CA PRO A 86 -17.22 -3.49 -3.56
C PRO A 86 -17.06 -4.80 -2.78
N ILE A 87 -15.98 -4.92 -2.03
CA ILE A 87 -15.76 -6.02 -1.10
C ILE A 87 -16.65 -5.74 0.12
N SER A 88 -17.78 -6.43 0.19
CA SER A 88 -18.70 -6.40 1.34
C SER A 88 -18.22 -7.34 2.45
N ILE A 89 -18.93 -7.36 3.58
CA ILE A 89 -18.68 -8.33 4.66
C ILE A 89 -18.77 -9.77 4.13
N GLN A 90 -19.77 -10.07 3.28
CA GLN A 90 -19.97 -11.41 2.73
C GLN A 90 -18.78 -11.84 1.85
N GLU A 91 -18.30 -10.95 0.98
CA GLU A 91 -17.10 -11.22 0.17
C GLU A 91 -15.89 -11.38 1.07
N LEU A 92 -15.69 -10.51 2.06
CA LEU A 92 -14.58 -10.57 2.99
C LEU A 92 -14.56 -11.90 3.78
N ASP A 93 -15.69 -12.31 4.33
CA ASP A 93 -15.82 -13.57 5.06
C ASP A 93 -15.56 -14.79 4.16
N SER A 94 -15.83 -14.69 2.85
CA SER A 94 -15.56 -15.75 1.86
C SER A 94 -14.08 -15.92 1.52
N LEU A 95 -13.24 -14.92 1.79
CA LEU A 95 -11.80 -14.95 1.49
C LEU A 95 -11.02 -15.91 2.41
N ALA A 96 -11.65 -16.47 3.43
CA ALA A 96 -11.04 -17.40 4.39
C ALA A 96 -9.72 -16.87 5.00
N VAL A 97 -9.67 -15.56 5.31
CA VAL A 97 -8.53 -14.93 5.94
C VAL A 97 -8.28 -15.58 7.31
N PRO A 98 -7.05 -16.01 7.63
CA PRO A 98 -6.73 -16.56 8.95
C PRO A 98 -7.07 -15.57 10.07
N PRO A 99 -7.67 -16.04 11.18
CA PRO A 99 -8.21 -15.16 12.23
C PRO A 99 -7.17 -14.29 12.95
N GLU A 100 -5.90 -14.72 12.98
CA GLU A 100 -4.80 -13.92 13.59
C GLU A 100 -4.15 -12.94 12.61
N THR A 101 -4.72 -12.72 11.44
CA THR A 101 -4.13 -11.83 10.43
C THR A 101 -4.17 -10.38 10.91
N THR A 102 -2.98 -9.81 11.12
CA THR A 102 -2.83 -8.39 11.48
C THR A 102 -2.51 -7.50 10.28
N ARG A 103 -2.02 -8.06 9.17
CA ARG A 103 -1.75 -7.37 7.90
C ARG A 103 -2.43 -8.14 6.78
N LEU A 104 -3.42 -7.52 6.16
CA LEU A 104 -4.20 -8.10 5.08
C LEU A 104 -3.90 -7.36 3.78
N LEU A 105 -3.52 -8.10 2.74
CA LEU A 105 -3.42 -7.58 1.39
C LEU A 105 -4.55 -8.14 0.54
N LEU A 106 -5.20 -7.27 -0.21
CA LEU A 106 -6.35 -7.59 -1.04
C LEU A 106 -5.98 -7.40 -2.51
N ARG A 107 -5.92 -8.50 -3.25
CA ARG A 107 -5.86 -8.45 -4.71
C ARG A 107 -7.27 -8.48 -5.25
N THR A 108 -7.60 -7.47 -6.05
CA THR A 108 -8.92 -7.34 -6.67
C THR A 108 -8.83 -7.62 -8.18
N ARG A 109 -9.96 -7.79 -8.84
CA ARG A 109 -9.94 -7.99 -10.30
C ARG A 109 -9.55 -6.69 -11.01
N ASN A 110 -8.47 -6.74 -11.80
CA ASN A 110 -7.96 -5.61 -12.58
C ASN A 110 -7.66 -4.35 -11.73
N ALA A 111 -7.28 -4.51 -10.46
CA ALA A 111 -7.01 -3.40 -9.53
C ALA A 111 -8.17 -2.38 -9.46
N LYS A 112 -9.42 -2.86 -9.38
CA LYS A 112 -10.63 -2.01 -9.40
C LYS A 112 -11.57 -2.22 -8.22
N GLY A 113 -11.27 -3.18 -7.35
CA GLY A 113 -12.07 -3.40 -6.14
C GLY A 113 -11.84 -2.29 -5.11
N TYR A 114 -12.78 -2.16 -4.20
CA TYR A 114 -12.72 -1.29 -3.03
C TYR A 114 -13.57 -1.90 -1.92
N LEU A 115 -13.44 -1.41 -0.70
CA LEU A 115 -14.18 -1.92 0.45
C LEU A 115 -15.51 -1.18 0.63
N THR A 116 -16.50 -1.86 1.22
CA THR A 116 -17.62 -1.16 1.84
C THR A 116 -17.21 -0.67 3.23
N GLN A 117 -17.87 0.37 3.75
CA GLN A 117 -17.63 0.86 5.11
C GLN A 117 -17.83 -0.23 6.16
N ASP A 118 -18.84 -1.07 6.00
CA ASP A 118 -19.12 -2.18 6.93
C ASP A 118 -18.00 -3.24 6.89
N ALA A 119 -17.43 -3.53 5.71
CA ALA A 119 -16.28 -4.41 5.59
C ALA A 119 -15.03 -3.84 6.26
N ALA A 120 -14.80 -2.52 6.13
CA ALA A 120 -13.74 -1.83 6.85
C ALA A 120 -13.92 -1.92 8.38
N SER A 121 -15.13 -1.68 8.88
CA SER A 121 -15.46 -1.85 10.30
C SER A 121 -15.19 -3.28 10.77
N ARG A 122 -15.56 -4.28 9.96
CA ARG A 122 -15.30 -5.68 10.27
C ARG A 122 -13.80 -5.98 10.38
N LEU A 123 -12.96 -5.43 9.49
CA LEU A 123 -11.50 -5.59 9.56
C LEU A 123 -10.92 -4.99 10.85
N VAL A 124 -11.40 -3.82 11.24
CA VAL A 124 -11.01 -3.20 12.52
C VAL A 124 -11.40 -4.09 13.71
N GLU A 125 -12.63 -4.61 13.76
CA GLU A 125 -13.13 -5.50 14.81
C GLU A 125 -12.33 -6.80 14.92
N THR A 126 -11.83 -7.33 13.81
CA THR A 126 -11.02 -8.56 13.78
C THR A 126 -9.55 -8.34 14.14
N GLY A 127 -9.15 -7.09 14.39
CA GLY A 127 -7.80 -6.77 14.86
C GLY A 127 -6.76 -6.57 13.75
N VAL A 128 -7.21 -6.40 12.50
CA VAL A 128 -6.31 -6.01 11.40
C VAL A 128 -5.73 -4.63 11.69
N LYS A 129 -4.43 -4.46 11.46
CA LYS A 129 -3.66 -3.23 11.73
C LYS A 129 -3.08 -2.60 10.46
N LEU A 130 -3.02 -3.35 9.38
CA LEU A 130 -2.64 -2.84 8.06
C LEU A 130 -3.51 -3.51 7.00
N VAL A 131 -4.07 -2.71 6.12
CA VAL A 131 -4.78 -3.15 4.91
C VAL A 131 -4.05 -2.64 3.69
N GLY A 132 -3.66 -3.54 2.79
CA GLY A 132 -3.12 -3.19 1.49
C GLY A 132 -4.08 -3.58 0.37
N ILE A 133 -4.16 -2.78 -0.68
CA ILE A 133 -5.00 -3.07 -1.86
C ILE A 133 -4.26 -2.74 -3.14
N ASP A 134 -4.58 -3.45 -4.22
CA ASP A 134 -4.00 -3.22 -5.55
C ASP A 134 -4.68 -2.08 -6.32
N SER A 135 -5.85 -1.62 -5.88
CA SER A 135 -6.58 -0.50 -6.49
C SER A 135 -6.03 0.87 -6.06
N PRO A 136 -6.37 1.94 -6.80
CA PRO A 136 -5.97 3.29 -6.48
C PRO A 136 -6.57 3.86 -5.20
N SER A 137 -7.63 3.25 -4.65
CA SER A 137 -8.24 3.63 -3.39
C SER A 137 -8.95 2.45 -2.71
N VAL A 138 -8.93 2.42 -1.37
CA VAL A 138 -9.78 1.52 -0.57
C VAL A 138 -11.24 1.93 -0.60
N ASP A 139 -11.54 3.20 -0.91
CA ASP A 139 -12.90 3.73 -1.06
C ASP A 139 -13.42 3.62 -2.50
N THR A 140 -14.74 3.75 -2.64
CA THR A 140 -15.40 3.89 -3.94
C THR A 140 -14.80 5.06 -4.71
N PRO A 141 -14.41 4.87 -5.99
CA PRO A 141 -13.89 5.97 -6.80
C PRO A 141 -14.81 7.20 -6.81
N GLY A 142 -14.24 8.37 -6.47
CA GLY A 142 -14.97 9.62 -6.42
C GLY A 142 -15.83 9.83 -5.17
N SER A 143 -15.69 9.00 -4.14
CA SER A 143 -16.34 9.22 -2.84
C SER A 143 -15.78 10.49 -2.18
N PRO A 144 -16.61 11.53 -1.91
CA PRO A 144 -16.10 12.78 -1.35
C PRO A 144 -15.77 12.67 0.14
N ASP A 145 -16.38 11.72 0.84
CA ASP A 145 -16.30 11.61 2.32
C ASP A 145 -15.29 10.55 2.79
N LEU A 146 -14.74 9.75 1.87
CA LEU A 146 -13.77 8.68 2.13
C LEU A 146 -14.12 7.82 3.37
N PRO A 147 -15.32 7.18 3.40
CA PRO A 147 -15.83 6.54 4.61
C PRO A 147 -14.99 5.34 5.05
N VAL A 148 -14.35 4.61 4.12
CA VAL A 148 -13.48 3.46 4.43
C VAL A 148 -12.17 3.95 5.05
N HIS A 149 -11.52 4.95 4.44
CA HIS A 149 -10.34 5.58 5.03
C HIS A 149 -10.63 6.08 6.44
N ARG A 150 -11.76 6.79 6.63
CA ARG A 150 -12.12 7.34 7.93
C ARG A 150 -12.23 6.26 9.00
N VAL A 151 -12.97 5.19 8.74
CA VAL A 151 -13.11 4.06 9.68
C VAL A 151 -11.76 3.44 10.03
N MET A 152 -10.89 3.25 9.02
CA MET A 152 -9.58 2.64 9.23
C MET A 152 -8.61 3.55 9.98
N LEU A 153 -8.47 4.80 9.53
CA LEU A 153 -7.52 5.73 10.11
C LEU A 153 -7.92 6.17 11.53
N GLU A 154 -9.22 6.31 11.85
CA GLU A 154 -9.71 6.55 13.20
C GLU A 154 -9.40 5.36 14.15
N ALA A 155 -9.28 4.15 13.61
CA ALA A 155 -8.89 2.94 14.34
C ALA A 155 -7.37 2.65 14.29
N GLU A 156 -6.57 3.59 13.80
CA GLU A 156 -5.11 3.45 13.62
C GLU A 156 -4.72 2.26 12.73
N VAL A 157 -5.57 1.90 11.77
CA VAL A 157 -5.26 0.91 10.73
C VAL A 157 -4.55 1.61 9.59
N ILE A 158 -3.33 1.17 9.28
CA ILE A 158 -2.52 1.68 8.17
C ILE A 158 -3.13 1.22 6.84
N ILE A 159 -3.21 2.12 5.87
CA ILE A 159 -3.67 1.83 4.53
C ILE A 159 -2.47 1.84 3.57
N VAL A 160 -2.44 0.89 2.65
CA VAL A 160 -1.46 0.82 1.56
C VAL A 160 -2.21 0.63 0.24
N GLU A 161 -2.02 1.55 -0.69
CA GLU A 161 -2.75 1.55 -1.96
C GLU A 161 -1.82 1.36 -3.16
N ASN A 162 -2.41 1.03 -4.32
CA ASN A 162 -1.69 0.81 -5.57
C ASN A 162 -0.60 -0.29 -5.47
N LEU A 163 -0.90 -1.41 -4.83
CA LEU A 163 0.00 -2.55 -4.80
C LEU A 163 -0.02 -3.32 -6.14
N ALA A 164 1.12 -3.80 -6.61
CA ALA A 164 1.24 -4.63 -7.80
C ALA A 164 1.15 -6.13 -7.43
N LEU A 165 -0.09 -6.65 -7.25
CA LEU A 165 -0.32 -7.99 -6.70
C LEU A 165 -0.60 -9.07 -7.76
N ASP A 166 -0.72 -8.74 -9.05
CA ASP A 166 -1.15 -9.66 -10.11
C ASP A 166 -0.28 -10.93 -10.22
N ALA A 167 1.03 -10.79 -10.01
CA ALA A 167 1.99 -11.89 -10.16
C ALA A 167 2.16 -12.74 -8.90
N VAL A 168 1.48 -12.40 -7.79
CA VAL A 168 1.66 -13.08 -6.49
C VAL A 168 0.44 -13.96 -6.18
N ASN A 169 0.68 -15.22 -5.82
CA ASN A 169 -0.41 -16.12 -5.43
C ASN A 169 -0.94 -15.76 -4.03
N PRO A 170 -2.25 -15.96 -3.76
CA PRO A 170 -2.80 -15.84 -2.41
C PRO A 170 -2.08 -16.75 -1.41
N GLY A 171 -1.90 -16.28 -0.18
CA GLY A 171 -1.23 -17.03 0.88
C GLY A 171 -0.55 -16.15 1.93
N GLY A 172 0.20 -16.81 2.81
CA GLY A 172 0.97 -16.13 3.86
C GLY A 172 2.36 -15.72 3.37
N TYR A 173 2.77 -14.49 3.71
CA TYR A 173 4.06 -13.91 3.35
C TYR A 173 4.64 -13.09 4.50
N LEU A 174 5.88 -12.67 4.34
CA LEU A 174 6.46 -11.57 5.11
C LEU A 174 6.39 -10.30 4.26
N LEU A 175 5.68 -9.29 4.74
CA LEU A 175 5.59 -7.96 4.15
C LEU A 175 6.72 -7.06 4.66
N VAL A 176 7.32 -6.28 3.77
CA VAL A 176 8.08 -5.07 4.08
C VAL A 176 7.52 -3.95 3.21
N CYS A 177 6.91 -2.94 3.84
CA CYS A 177 6.30 -1.80 3.16
C CYS A 177 6.68 -0.53 3.92
N LEU A 178 7.86 0.00 3.65
CA LEU A 178 8.39 1.16 4.35
C LEU A 178 8.25 2.40 3.47
N PRO A 179 7.40 3.38 3.87
CA PRO A 179 7.28 4.65 3.17
C PRO A 179 8.54 5.50 3.33
N LEU A 180 8.72 6.48 2.45
CA LEU A 180 9.71 7.53 2.67
C LEU A 180 9.40 8.24 3.99
N ARG A 181 10.42 8.41 4.83
CA ARG A 181 10.27 9.11 6.13
C ARG A 181 10.26 10.61 5.94
N ILE A 182 9.14 11.15 5.44
CA ILE A 182 8.95 12.58 5.20
C ILE A 182 8.31 13.19 6.45
N ALA A 183 9.06 14.03 7.16
CA ALA A 183 8.61 14.62 8.40
C ALA A 183 7.34 15.46 8.23
N GLY A 184 6.31 15.17 9.04
CA GLY A 184 5.05 15.89 9.07
C GLY A 184 4.13 15.64 7.88
N CYS A 185 4.37 14.58 7.08
CA CYS A 185 3.57 14.27 5.89
C CYS A 185 2.41 13.32 6.22
N ASP A 186 1.33 13.47 5.48
CA ASP A 186 0.06 12.72 5.56
C ASP A 186 0.14 11.31 4.95
N GLY A 187 1.17 11.04 4.18
CA GLY A 187 1.45 9.78 3.52
C GLY A 187 2.77 9.86 2.77
N ALA A 188 3.24 8.77 2.21
CA ALA A 188 4.42 8.77 1.34
C ALA A 188 4.48 7.54 0.44
N PRO A 189 5.09 7.65 -0.76
CA PRO A 189 5.43 6.52 -1.59
C PRO A 189 6.29 5.50 -0.84
N ALA A 190 6.04 4.22 -1.10
CA ALA A 190 6.73 3.11 -0.46
C ALA A 190 7.27 2.11 -1.48
N ARG A 191 8.41 1.46 -1.15
CA ARG A 191 8.80 0.24 -1.81
C ARG A 191 8.25 -0.93 -1.01
N ALA A 192 7.19 -1.57 -1.53
CA ALA A 192 6.56 -2.71 -0.91
C ALA A 192 7.09 -4.01 -1.53
N VAL A 193 7.47 -4.97 -0.69
CA VAL A 193 7.91 -6.29 -1.12
C VAL A 193 7.26 -7.37 -0.26
N LEU A 194 6.96 -8.51 -0.90
CA LEU A 194 6.61 -9.74 -0.22
C LEU A 194 7.75 -10.74 -0.31
N MET A 195 7.94 -11.50 0.74
CA MET A 195 8.92 -12.58 0.79
C MET A 195 8.23 -13.86 1.25
N ASP A 196 8.62 -14.99 0.66
CA ASP A 196 8.39 -16.28 1.29
C ASP A 196 9.02 -16.27 2.70
N SER A 197 8.74 -17.25 3.53
CA SER A 197 9.23 -17.23 4.91
C SER A 197 10.76 -16.96 4.98
N ILE A 198 11.22 -16.31 6.04
CA ILE A 198 12.67 -16.09 6.26
C ILE A 198 13.44 -17.42 6.25
N ALA A 199 12.81 -18.51 6.73
CA ALA A 199 13.41 -19.84 6.68
C ALA A 199 13.72 -20.29 5.24
N ASP A 200 12.79 -20.07 4.30
CA ASP A 200 12.99 -20.41 2.88
C ASP A 200 14.08 -19.57 2.23
N LEU A 201 14.21 -18.30 2.62
CA LEU A 201 15.29 -17.43 2.12
C LEU A 201 16.68 -17.85 2.63
N MET A 202 16.77 -18.25 3.90
CA MET A 202 18.03 -18.74 4.47
C MET A 202 18.46 -20.09 3.88
N ASP A 203 17.49 -20.96 3.56
CA ASP A 203 17.75 -22.25 2.94
C ASP A 203 18.27 -22.10 1.50
N GLN A 204 17.72 -21.16 0.73
CA GLN A 204 18.22 -20.83 -0.61
C GLN A 204 19.63 -20.24 -0.60
N ALA A 205 19.95 -19.41 0.41
CA ALA A 205 21.28 -18.81 0.54
C ALA A 205 22.36 -19.82 0.96
N SER A 206 21.98 -20.97 1.57
CA SER A 206 22.91 -22.03 1.98
C SER A 206 23.22 -23.03 0.86
N HIS A 207 22.49 -22.97 -0.27
CA HIS A 207 22.62 -23.92 -1.41
C HIS A 207 23.09 -23.23 -2.72
N GLY A 208 23.43 -21.95 -2.71
CA GLY A 208 23.99 -21.16 -3.80
C GLY A 208 25.42 -20.72 -3.52
#